data_409887c3fbec61bb5eb43c2db173d0ce
#
_entry.id   409887c3fbec61bb5eb43c2db173d0ce
#
_cell.length_a   1.000
_cell.length_b   1.000
_cell.length_c   1.000
_cell.angle_alpha   90.00
_cell.angle_beta   90.00
_cell.angle_gamma   90.00
#
_symmetry.space_group_name_H-M   'P 1'
#
loop_
_entity.id
_entity.type
_entity.pdbx_description
1 polymer ?
#
loop_
_entity_poly.entity_id
_entity_poly.type
_entity_poly.pdbx_seq_one_letter_code
_entity_poly.pdbx_strand_id
1 'polypeptide(L)' 'MDSSGLDQVVKDYLAAKCGTTLDYFVIENRMSPDTNGDMGVTGSYRKRAGDKNVFFTLTVNLASRKIQNFQEYG' A
#
# COMPACT_ATOMS: atom_id res chain seq x y z
N MET A 1 -8.29 14.29 3.83
CA MET A 1 -7.41 14.80 2.79
C MET A 1 -6.19 13.96 2.69
N ASP A 2 -5.45 13.90 3.75
CA ASP A 2 -4.14 13.27 3.69
C ASP A 2 -4.20 11.78 3.47
N SER A 3 -5.23 11.12 3.99
CA SER A 3 -5.34 9.70 3.80
C SER A 3 -5.57 9.34 2.34
N SER A 4 -6.21 10.22 1.57
CA SER A 4 -6.41 9.91 0.16
C SER A 4 -5.09 9.98 -0.61
N GLY A 5 -4.16 10.84 -0.19
CA GLY A 5 -2.84 10.88 -0.80
C GLY A 5 -2.06 9.59 -0.56
N LEU A 6 -2.10 9.09 0.68
CA LEU A 6 -1.45 7.84 1.04
C LEU A 6 -2.07 6.67 0.29
N ASP A 7 -3.39 6.59 0.29
CA ASP A 7 -4.09 5.51 -0.38
C ASP A 7 -3.74 5.47 -1.86
N GLN A 8 -3.70 6.64 -2.50
CA GLN A 8 -3.42 6.70 -3.93
C GLN A 8 -2.00 6.24 -4.24
N VAL A 9 -1.02 6.68 -3.44
CA VAL A 9 0.37 6.30 -3.66
C VAL A 9 0.54 4.79 -3.55
N VAL A 10 -0.01 4.19 -2.51
CA VAL A 10 0.13 2.75 -2.29
C VAL A 10 -0.64 1.97 -3.33
N LYS A 11 -1.86 2.40 -3.64
CA LYS A 11 -2.69 1.73 -4.64
C LYS A 11 -2.02 1.74 -6.01
N ASP A 12 -1.47 2.88 -6.41
CA ASP A 12 -0.79 2.99 -7.70
C ASP A 12 0.42 2.08 -7.76
N TYR A 13 1.17 2.00 -6.66
CA TYR A 13 2.32 1.12 -6.60
C TYR A 13 1.90 -0.34 -6.79
N LEU A 14 0.85 -0.76 -6.09
CA LEU A 14 0.39 -2.14 -6.17
C LEU A 14 -0.20 -2.45 -7.54
N ALA A 15 -0.95 -1.53 -8.10
CA ALA A 15 -1.53 -1.73 -9.43
C ALA A 15 -0.45 -1.87 -10.48
N ALA A 16 0.60 -1.05 -10.40
CA ALA A 16 1.72 -1.15 -11.33
C ALA A 16 2.46 -2.47 -11.16
N LYS A 17 2.65 -2.91 -9.92
CA LYS A 17 3.34 -4.15 -9.63
C LYS A 17 2.55 -5.36 -10.14
N CYS A 18 1.24 -5.30 -10.03
CA CYS A 18 0.36 -6.39 -10.49
C CYS A 18 0.05 -6.32 -11.97
N GLY A 19 0.27 -5.15 -12.57
CA GLY A 19 -0.04 -4.96 -13.99
C GLY A 19 -1.51 -4.82 -14.30
N THR A 20 -2.33 -4.54 -13.30
CA THR A 20 -3.77 -4.42 -13.49
C THR A 20 -4.37 -3.58 -12.39
N THR A 21 -5.57 -3.07 -12.64
CA THR A 21 -6.34 -2.36 -11.62
C THR A 21 -6.76 -3.35 -10.53
N LEU A 22 -6.71 -2.89 -9.29
CA LEU A 22 -7.08 -3.72 -8.16
C LEU A 22 -8.60 -3.74 -8.00
N ASP A 23 -9.16 -4.92 -7.73
CA ASP A 23 -10.58 -5.04 -7.44
C ASP A 23 -10.91 -4.56 -6.03
N TYR A 24 -9.97 -4.76 -5.11
CA TYR A 24 -10.16 -4.41 -3.71
C TYR A 24 -8.86 -3.91 -3.15
N PHE A 25 -8.92 -2.88 -2.33
CA PHE A 25 -7.74 -2.32 -1.69
C PHE A 25 -8.15 -1.59 -0.43
N VAL A 26 -7.46 -1.87 0.66
CA VAL A 26 -7.68 -1.15 1.90
C VAL A 26 -6.37 -1.08 2.68
N ILE A 27 -6.14 0.06 3.32
CA ILE A 27 -5.07 0.22 4.29
C ILE A 27 -5.69 -0.01 5.66
N GLU A 28 -5.22 -1.04 6.35
CA GLU A 28 -5.79 -1.42 7.63
C GLU A 28 -5.09 -0.74 8.79
N ASN A 29 -3.80 -0.47 8.62
CA ASN A 29 -3.03 0.09 9.71
C ASN A 29 -1.88 0.90 9.15
N ARG A 30 -1.54 1.98 9.85
CA ARG A 30 -0.39 2.80 9.47
C ARG A 30 0.23 3.36 10.73
N MET A 31 1.55 3.42 10.71
CA MET A 31 2.32 3.91 11.84
C MET A 31 2.66 5.38 11.63
N SER A 32 2.99 6.05 12.71
CA SER A 32 3.43 7.43 12.62
C SER A 32 4.76 7.49 11.84
N PRO A 33 4.98 8.54 11.04
CA PRO A 33 6.24 8.67 10.33
C PRO A 33 7.40 8.81 11.31
N ASP A 34 8.56 8.27 10.93
CA ASP A 34 9.77 8.45 11.72
C ASP A 34 10.42 9.77 11.36
N THR A 35 11.64 10.00 11.86
CA THR A 35 12.35 11.25 11.63
C THR A 35 12.68 11.49 10.17
N ASN A 36 12.76 10.44 9.38
CA ASN A 36 13.02 10.54 7.94
C ASN A 36 11.76 10.69 7.11
N GLY A 37 10.61 10.60 7.76
CA GLY A 37 9.34 10.65 7.06
C GLY A 37 8.88 9.31 6.54
N ASP A 38 9.54 8.23 6.88
CA ASP A 38 9.15 6.89 6.47
C ASP A 38 8.06 6.37 7.39
N MET A 39 7.05 5.77 6.80
CA MET A 39 5.89 5.31 7.54
C MET A 39 5.55 3.87 7.15
N GLY A 40 5.38 3.02 8.17
CA GLY A 40 4.96 1.65 7.94
C GLY A 40 3.47 1.58 7.64
N VAL A 41 3.10 0.77 6.67
CA VAL A 41 1.71 0.60 6.25
C VAL A 41 1.41 -0.89 6.12
N THR A 42 0.25 -1.27 6.61
CA THR A 42 -0.25 -2.64 6.48
C THR A 42 -1.65 -2.60 5.92
N GLY A 43 -1.94 -3.49 4.99
CA GLY A 43 -3.26 -3.54 4.41
C GLY A 43 -3.49 -4.82 3.65
N SER A 44 -4.50 -4.80 2.80
CA SER A 44 -4.79 -5.96 1.94
C SER A 44 -5.33 -5.49 0.61
N TYR A 45 -5.18 -6.34 -0.39
CA TYR A 45 -5.69 -6.03 -1.72
C TYR A 45 -6.09 -7.33 -2.42
N ARG A 46 -6.82 -7.17 -3.50
CA ARG A 46 -7.25 -8.27 -4.35
C ARG A 46 -7.20 -7.81 -5.79
N LYS A 47 -6.62 -8.64 -6.65
CA LYS A 47 -6.47 -8.28 -8.06
C LYS A 47 -7.78 -8.37 -8.81
N ARG A 48 -8.55 -9.43 -8.56
CA ARG A 48 -9.80 -9.68 -9.27
C ARG A 48 -10.83 -10.21 -8.31
N ALA A 49 -12.09 -9.98 -8.66
CA ALA A 49 -13.20 -10.56 -7.90
C ALA A 49 -13.07 -12.09 -7.91
N GLY A 50 -13.24 -12.69 -6.75
CA GLY A 50 -13.09 -14.12 -6.59
C GLY A 50 -11.71 -14.57 -6.16
N ASP A 51 -10.69 -13.73 -6.30
CA ASP A 51 -9.37 -14.03 -5.81
C ASP A 51 -9.32 -13.86 -4.30
N LYS A 52 -8.34 -14.49 -3.67
CA LYS A 52 -8.11 -14.29 -2.24
C LYS A 52 -7.49 -12.93 -2.01
N ASN A 53 -7.82 -12.33 -0.86
CA ASN A 53 -7.15 -11.11 -0.44
C ASN A 53 -5.72 -11.44 -0.06
N VAL A 54 -4.81 -10.56 -0.45
CA VAL A 54 -3.39 -10.68 -0.12
C VAL A 54 -3.06 -9.59 0.87
N PHE A 55 -2.50 -9.97 2.00
CA PHE A 55 -2.04 -8.99 2.99
C PHE A 55 -0.64 -8.54 2.65
N PHE A 56 -0.37 -7.28 2.93
CA PHE A 56 0.93 -6.71 2.61
C PHE A 56 1.40 -5.77 3.71
N THR A 57 2.70 -5.58 3.77
CA THR A 57 3.31 -4.52 4.55
C THR A 57 4.31 -3.81 3.67
N LEU A 58 4.52 -2.52 3.93
CA LEU A 58 5.52 -1.76 3.21
C LEU A 58 5.88 -0.52 4.02
N THR A 59 6.93 0.15 3.56
CA THR A 59 7.31 1.45 4.11
C THR A 59 7.16 2.46 2.99
N VAL A 60 6.49 3.57 3.27
CA VAL A 60 6.26 4.61 2.30
C VAL A 60 6.78 5.94 2.83
N ASN A 61 7.42 6.69 1.96
CA ASN A 61 7.81 8.06 2.25
C ASN A 61 6.97 8.98 1.37
N LEU A 62 6.04 9.68 1.97
CA LEU A 62 5.10 10.51 1.22
C LEU A 62 5.75 11.71 0.55
N ALA A 63 6.83 12.23 1.14
CA ALA A 63 7.51 13.37 0.55
C ALA A 63 8.16 13.01 -0.78
N SER A 64 8.81 11.85 -0.84
CA SER A 64 9.47 11.38 -2.05
C SER A 64 8.61 10.42 -2.86
N ARG A 65 7.50 9.97 -2.28
CA ARG A 65 6.59 8.99 -2.88
C ARG A 65 7.28 7.67 -3.20
N LYS A 66 8.26 7.32 -2.38
CA LYS A 66 8.98 6.06 -2.53
C LYS A 66 8.40 5.01 -1.61
N ILE A 67 8.37 3.78 -2.10
CA ILE A 67 7.92 2.63 -1.35
C ILE A 67 9.06 1.63 -1.29
N GLN A 68 9.30 1.10 -0.10
CA GLN A 68 10.37 0.11 0.10
C GLN A 68 9.90 -0.91 1.13
N ASN A 69 10.68 -1.99 1.27
CA ASN A 69 10.40 -3.06 2.22
C ASN A 69 9.03 -3.69 2.00
N PHE A 70 8.62 -3.78 0.75
CA PHE A 70 7.33 -4.36 0.41
C PHE A 70 7.36 -5.87 0.63
N GLN A 71 6.37 -6.39 1.37
CA GLN A 71 6.23 -7.83 1.60
C GLN A 71 4.77 -8.20 1.49
N GLU A 72 4.52 -9.40 0.98
CA GLU A 72 3.18 -9.93 0.85
C GLU A 72 3.04 -11.18 1.71
N TYR A 73 1.84 -11.35 2.25
CA TYR A 73 1.49 -12.52 3.04
C TYR A 73 0.21 -13.10 2.49
N GLY A 74 0.22 -14.35 2.30
CA GLY A 74 -0.91 -14.88 1.81
C GLY A 74 -1.61 -15.80 1.42
#